data_de13309cf74176fb1ee622d849b24e14
#
_entry.id   de13309cf74176fb1ee622d849b24e14
#
_cell.length_a   1.000
_cell.length_b   1.000
_cell.length_c   1.000
_cell.angle_alpha   90.00
_cell.angle_beta   90.00
_cell.angle_gamma   90.00
#
_symmetry.space_group_name_H-M   'P 1'
#
loop_
_entity.id
_entity.type
_entity.pdbx_description
1 polymer ?
#
loop_
_entity_poly.entity_id
_entity_poly.type
_entity_poly.pdbx_seq_one_letter_code
_entity_poly.pdbx_strand_id
1 'polypeptide(L)'
;DIRLEVKCPAGVIGSLYVFFHDWSDDGRKGLINFEGRDYKLDERNGKGQWVKLHVMREDSNDGVIVLKAKATSGPNLMISQVAFVEE
;
A
#
# COMPACT_ATOMS: atom_id res chain seq x y z
N ASP A 1 7.11 -10.61 3.05
CA ASP A 1 6.49 -9.87 1.94
C ASP A 1 4.96 -9.94 2.04
N ILE A 2 4.32 -8.86 1.68
CA ILE A 2 2.87 -8.75 1.71
C ILE A 2 2.36 -8.60 0.29
N ARG A 3 1.29 -9.33 -0.04
CA ARG A 3 0.55 -9.13 -1.28
C ARG A 3 -0.90 -8.83 -0.90
N LEU A 4 -1.39 -7.68 -1.32
CA LEU A 4 -2.76 -7.25 -1.08
C LEU A 4 -3.48 -7.15 -2.42
N GLU A 5 -4.63 -7.81 -2.52
CA GLU A 5 -5.50 -7.69 -3.69
C GLU A 5 -6.81 -7.05 -3.26
N VAL A 6 -7.22 -6.01 -3.97
CA VAL A 6 -8.46 -5.31 -3.70
C VAL A 6 -9.37 -5.47 -4.91
N LYS A 7 -10.51 -6.11 -4.71
CA LYS A 7 -11.51 -6.26 -5.78
C LYS A 7 -12.32 -4.97 -5.90
N CYS A 8 -12.53 -4.52 -7.12
CA CYS A 8 -13.23 -3.28 -7.39
C CYS A 8 -13.96 -3.37 -8.73
N PRO A 9 -14.86 -2.44 -9.03
CA PRO A 9 -15.45 -2.37 -10.37
C PRO A 9 -14.38 -2.14 -11.42
N ALA A 10 -14.45 -2.84 -12.53
CA ALA A 10 -13.47 -2.72 -13.60
C ALA A 10 -13.45 -1.28 -14.14
N GLY A 11 -12.25 -0.72 -14.28
CA GLY A 11 -12.07 0.62 -14.81
C GLY A 11 -12.35 1.75 -13.84
N VAL A 12 -12.53 1.45 -12.53
CA VAL A 12 -12.78 2.48 -11.53
C VAL A 12 -11.56 3.36 -11.33
N ILE A 13 -11.79 4.63 -11.01
CA ILE A 13 -10.75 5.61 -10.68
C ILE A 13 -10.96 6.04 -9.23
N GLY A 14 -9.89 6.17 -8.47
CA GLY A 14 -10.00 6.59 -7.09
C GLY A 14 -8.66 6.63 -6.39
N SER A 15 -8.71 6.53 -5.06
CA SER A 15 -7.53 6.53 -4.22
C SER A 15 -7.58 5.36 -3.26
N LEU A 16 -6.48 4.63 -3.18
CA LEU A 16 -6.30 3.55 -2.22
C LEU A 16 -5.44 4.07 -1.08
N TYR A 17 -5.97 3.96 0.14
CA TYR A 17 -5.27 4.38 1.36
C TYR A 17 -4.87 3.14 2.12
N VAL A 18 -3.60 3.03 2.45
CA VAL A 18 -3.07 1.89 3.20
C VAL A 18 -2.30 2.42 4.39
N PHE A 19 -2.62 1.91 5.58
CA PHE A 19 -1.92 2.28 6.80
C PHE A 19 -0.92 1.21 7.16
N PHE A 20 0.37 1.59 7.13
CA PHE A 20 1.47 0.74 7.57
C PHE A 20 1.80 1.10 9.00
N HIS A 21 1.79 0.12 9.87
CA HIS A 21 1.95 0.33 11.30
C HIS A 21 3.36 -0.04 11.76
N ASP A 22 3.91 0.75 12.70
CA ASP A 22 5.19 0.46 13.35
C ASP A 22 5.02 0.58 14.86
N TRP A 23 4.81 -0.56 15.52
CA TRP A 23 4.51 -0.62 16.94
C TRP A 23 5.64 -0.14 17.83
N SER A 24 6.88 -0.38 17.43
CA SER A 24 8.03 -0.29 18.31
C SER A 24 9.13 0.64 17.81
N ASP A 25 8.85 1.41 16.77
CA ASP A 25 9.84 2.33 16.17
C ASP A 25 11.15 1.60 15.82
N ASP A 26 11.01 0.47 15.14
CA ASP A 26 12.13 -0.40 14.82
C ASP A 26 12.86 -0.01 13.53
N GLY A 27 12.56 1.16 12.99
CA GLY A 27 13.15 1.60 11.73
C GLY A 27 12.67 0.80 10.53
N ARG A 28 11.40 0.40 10.54
CA ARG A 28 10.81 -0.33 9.42
C ARG A 28 10.81 0.53 8.17
N LYS A 29 11.44 0.01 7.15
CA LYS A 29 11.45 0.63 5.83
C LYS A 29 11.02 -0.40 4.82
N GLY A 30 10.44 0.04 3.73
CA GLY A 30 9.99 -0.89 2.74
C GLY A 30 9.88 -0.30 1.35
N LEU A 31 9.58 -1.19 0.43
CA LEU A 31 9.30 -0.85 -0.94
C LEU A 31 7.90 -1.36 -1.26
N ILE A 32 7.10 -0.49 -1.83
CA ILE A 32 5.74 -0.83 -2.25
C ILE A 32 5.74 -0.86 -3.77
N ASN A 33 5.29 -1.97 -4.34
CA ASN A 33 5.00 -2.05 -5.77
C ASN A 33 3.50 -2.04 -5.94
N PHE A 34 2.99 -1.01 -6.61
CA PHE A 34 1.59 -0.84 -6.86
C PHE A 34 1.36 -0.80 -8.36
N GLU A 35 0.77 -1.87 -8.90
CA GLU A 35 0.48 -2.02 -10.32
C GLU A 35 1.71 -1.70 -11.18
N GLY A 36 2.87 -2.25 -10.80
CA GLY A 36 4.12 -2.08 -11.54
C GLY A 36 4.90 -0.81 -11.23
N ARG A 37 4.40 0.04 -10.32
CA ARG A 37 5.08 1.27 -9.92
C ARG A 37 5.62 1.13 -8.52
N ASP A 38 6.83 1.61 -8.29
CA ASP A 38 7.51 1.48 -6.99
C ASP A 38 7.42 2.77 -6.19
N TYR A 39 7.17 2.62 -4.89
CA TYR A 39 7.14 3.71 -3.91
C TYR A 39 7.96 3.29 -2.70
N LYS A 40 8.69 4.23 -2.13
CA LYS A 40 9.45 3.97 -0.91
C LYS A 40 8.58 4.23 0.31
N LEU A 41 8.70 3.34 1.29
CA LEU A 41 8.07 3.50 2.59
C LEU A 41 9.19 3.67 3.61
N ASP A 42 9.23 4.83 4.26
CA ASP A 42 10.23 5.15 5.26
C ASP A 42 9.53 5.62 6.53
N GLU A 43 9.49 4.75 7.52
CA GLU A 43 8.75 4.98 8.72
C GLU A 43 9.67 4.94 9.93
N ARG A 44 9.63 6.00 10.76
CA ARG A 44 10.61 6.18 11.82
C ARG A 44 10.05 6.59 13.16
N ASN A 45 8.75 6.75 13.29
CA ASN A 45 8.20 7.44 14.46
C ASN A 45 7.41 6.55 15.41
N GLY A 46 7.35 5.27 15.16
CA GLY A 46 6.57 4.34 15.98
C GLY A 46 5.06 4.52 15.87
N LYS A 47 4.59 5.39 15.02
CA LYS A 47 3.17 5.73 14.91
C LYS A 47 2.49 5.14 13.70
N GLY A 48 3.26 4.82 12.68
CA GLY A 48 2.72 4.34 11.44
C GLY A 48 2.58 5.43 10.39
N GLN A 49 2.22 5.02 9.21
CA GLN A 49 2.17 5.91 8.07
C GLN A 49 1.03 5.53 7.13
N TRP A 50 0.25 6.53 6.73
CA TRP A 50 -0.72 6.38 5.66
C TRP A 50 -0.04 6.59 4.31
N VAL A 51 -0.30 5.69 3.40
CA VAL A 51 0.15 5.82 2.01
C VAL A 51 -1.09 5.96 1.14
N LYS A 52 -1.11 7.00 0.32
CA LYS A 52 -2.17 7.24 -0.65
C LYS A 52 -1.68 6.85 -2.03
N LEU A 53 -2.36 5.92 -2.67
CA LEU A 53 -2.02 5.44 -3.99
C LEU A 53 -3.14 5.80 -4.97
N HIS A 54 -2.79 6.50 -6.02
CA HIS A 54 -3.76 6.92 -7.02
C HIS A 54 -4.08 5.75 -7.95
N VAL A 55 -5.35 5.42 -8.06
CA VAL A 55 -5.82 4.30 -8.88
C VAL A 55 -6.36 4.85 -10.19
N MET A 56 -5.71 4.51 -11.28
CA MET A 56 -6.11 4.91 -12.61
C MET A 56 -6.90 3.79 -13.28
N ARG A 57 -7.56 4.12 -14.39
CA ARG A 57 -8.39 3.16 -15.11
C ARG A 57 -7.61 1.91 -15.53
N GLU A 58 -6.36 2.09 -15.94
CA GLU A 58 -5.49 0.98 -16.34
C GLU A 58 -5.21 0.04 -15.17
N ASP A 59 -5.14 0.56 -13.95
CA ASP A 59 -4.81 -0.21 -12.75
C ASP A 59 -5.95 -1.16 -12.37
N SER A 60 -7.18 -0.77 -12.68
CA SER A 60 -8.37 -1.50 -12.24
C SER A 60 -9.13 -2.16 -13.39
N ASN A 61 -8.57 -2.17 -14.59
CA ASN A 61 -9.31 -2.62 -15.78
C ASN A 61 -9.74 -4.09 -15.72
N ASP A 62 -9.07 -4.91 -14.90
CA ASP A 62 -9.43 -6.31 -14.69
C ASP A 62 -10.28 -6.52 -13.42
N GLY A 63 -10.65 -5.44 -12.73
CA GLY A 63 -11.46 -5.53 -11.51
C GLY A 63 -10.65 -5.86 -10.26
N VAL A 64 -9.34 -5.84 -10.33
CA VAL A 64 -8.45 -6.15 -9.20
C VAL A 64 -7.29 -5.16 -9.16
N ILE A 65 -7.03 -4.63 -7.98
CA ILE A 65 -5.87 -3.78 -7.73
C ILE A 65 -4.89 -4.59 -6.91
N VAL A 66 -3.62 -4.64 -7.32
CA VAL A 66 -2.60 -5.44 -6.65
C VAL A 66 -1.52 -4.54 -6.07
N LEU A 67 -1.27 -4.69 -4.77
CA LEU A 67 -0.20 -4.01 -4.05
C LEU A 67 0.71 -5.07 -3.44
N LYS A 68 2.01 -4.92 -3.62
CA LYS A 68 3.01 -5.76 -2.98
C LYS A 68 3.88 -4.88 -2.10
N ALA A 69 4.19 -5.34 -0.91
CA ALA A 69 5.03 -4.61 0.01
C ALA A 69 6.12 -5.52 0.56
N LYS A 70 7.32 -4.98 0.66
CA LYS A 70 8.51 -5.73 1.03
C LYS A 70 9.32 -4.91 2.01
N ALA A 71 9.75 -5.51 3.11
CA ALA A 71 10.63 -4.85 4.06
C ALA A 71 12.04 -4.78 3.49
N THR A 72 12.64 -3.60 3.52
CA THR A 72 14.03 -3.40 3.10
C THR A 72 14.94 -3.15 4.30
N SER A 73 14.36 -2.84 5.45
CA SER A 73 15.11 -2.63 6.70
C SER A 73 14.16 -2.86 7.86
N GLY A 74 14.68 -3.42 8.96
CA GLY A 74 13.90 -3.69 10.17
C GLY A 74 13.01 -4.92 10.02
N PRO A 75 12.04 -5.09 10.94
CA PRO A 75 11.10 -6.21 10.90
C PRO A 75 10.17 -6.14 9.69
N ASN A 76 9.37 -7.17 9.48
CA ASN A 76 8.40 -7.21 8.40
C ASN A 76 7.44 -6.04 8.50
N LEU A 77 7.00 -5.55 7.34
CA LEU A 77 5.97 -4.51 7.29
C LEU A 77 4.64 -5.06 7.77
N MET A 78 3.82 -4.18 8.37
CA MET A 78 2.49 -4.55 8.83
C MET A 78 1.47 -3.56 8.28
N ILE A 79 0.41 -4.10 7.68
CA ILE A 79 -0.72 -3.32 7.21
C ILE A 79 -1.87 -3.52 8.19
N SER A 80 -2.39 -2.44 8.75
CA SER A 80 -3.50 -2.52 9.71
C SER A 80 -4.81 -1.97 9.19
N GLN A 81 -4.79 -1.09 8.19
CA GLN A 81 -6.01 -0.52 7.63
C GLN A 81 -5.87 -0.32 6.12
N VAL A 82 -6.97 -0.52 5.43
CA VAL A 82 -7.06 -0.29 3.98
C VAL A 82 -8.40 0.35 3.68
N ALA A 83 -8.39 1.40 2.87
CA ALA A 83 -9.62 2.04 2.42
C ALA A 83 -9.49 2.45 0.96
N PHE A 84 -10.57 2.26 0.20
CA PHE A 84 -10.62 2.70 -1.18
C PHE A 84 -11.74 3.73 -1.35
N VAL A 85 -11.40 4.87 -1.92
CA VAL A 85 -12.35 5.95 -2.17
C VAL A 85 -12.45 6.15 -3.68
N GLU A 86 -13.63 5.86 -4.21
CA GLU A 86 -13.91 6.02 -5.64
C GLU A 86 -14.14 7.50 -5.95
N GLU A 87 -13.58 7.95 -7.04
CA GLU A 87 -13.82 9.29 -7.55
C GLU A 87 -15.00 9.34 -8.51
#